data_90fa1b1aed92b1826c2d714d11e49813
#
_entry.id   90fa1b1aed92b1826c2d714d11e49813
#
_cell.length_a   1.000
_cell.length_b   1.000
_cell.length_c   1.000
_cell.angle_alpha   90.00
_cell.angle_beta   90.00
_cell.angle_gamma   90.00
#
_symmetry.space_group_name_H-M   'P 1'
#
loop_
_entity.id
_entity.type
_entity.pdbx_description
1 polymer ?
#
loop_
_entity_poly.entity_id
_entity_poly.type
_entity_poly.pdbx_seq_one_letter_code
_entity_poly.pdbx_strand_id
1 'polypeptide(L)'
;YNTPLGSTEIKLPGFTVDTKAPTSVKIKANKSGIKTRSTSSKNTYSKRIKKSVKFTFSANYGTSGKFMTQYKFVPRGKKASKYKWKTANSVTYKKRNKKVRLYVRYIDKSGNITTKKTNGFYVTKK
;
A
#
# COMPACT_ATOMS: atom_id res chain seq x y z
N TYR A 1 -17.66 31.13 16.31
CA TYR A 1 -17.94 30.50 15.05
C TYR A 1 -18.69 29.18 15.25
N ASN A 2 -19.72 29.03 14.51
CA ASN A 2 -20.52 27.81 14.59
C ASN A 2 -20.47 27.04 13.27
N THR A 3 -19.95 25.84 13.30
CA THR A 3 -19.94 24.98 12.15
C THR A 3 -21.30 24.32 12.00
N PRO A 4 -21.95 24.52 10.85
CA PRO A 4 -23.18 23.80 10.61
C PRO A 4 -22.95 22.30 10.71
N LEU A 5 -23.90 21.63 11.29
CA LEU A 5 -23.82 20.18 11.36
C LEU A 5 -23.77 19.59 9.96
N GLY A 6 -22.91 18.64 9.76
CA GLY A 6 -22.68 18.02 8.47
C GLY A 6 -21.62 18.71 7.63
N SER A 7 -21.18 19.87 8.05
CA SER A 7 -20.05 20.52 7.37
C SER A 7 -18.76 19.97 7.92
N THR A 8 -17.96 19.41 7.07
CA THR A 8 -16.68 18.84 7.45
C THR A 8 -15.51 19.66 6.96
N GLU A 9 -15.78 20.68 6.19
CA GLU A 9 -14.74 21.48 5.61
C GLU A 9 -14.60 22.80 6.33
N ILE A 10 -13.41 23.07 6.82
CA ILE A 10 -13.06 24.34 7.46
C ILE A 10 -12.01 25.00 6.59
N LYS A 11 -12.32 26.19 6.11
CA LYS A 11 -11.38 26.97 5.31
C LYS A 11 -10.94 28.19 6.07
N LEU A 12 -9.64 28.30 6.24
CA LEU A 12 -9.01 29.48 6.81
C LEU A 12 -8.28 30.22 5.70
N PRO A 13 -8.09 31.55 5.82
CA PRO A 13 -7.33 32.28 4.83
C PRO A 13 -5.96 31.64 4.59
N GLY A 14 -5.67 31.36 3.33
CA GLY A 14 -4.38 30.75 2.94
C GLY A 14 -4.20 29.30 3.35
N PHE A 15 -5.29 28.61 3.70
CA PHE A 15 -5.18 27.25 4.22
C PHE A 15 -6.35 26.38 3.77
N THR A 16 -6.04 25.18 3.32
CA THR A 16 -7.05 24.19 2.92
C THR A 16 -6.72 22.85 3.57
N VAL A 17 -7.72 22.24 4.18
CA VAL A 17 -7.59 20.91 4.78
C VAL A 17 -7.98 19.87 3.74
N ASP A 18 -7.08 18.94 3.47
CA ASP A 18 -7.35 17.81 2.59
C ASP A 18 -7.82 16.64 3.44
N THR A 19 -9.06 16.18 3.19
CA THR A 19 -9.66 15.07 3.91
C THR A 19 -9.68 13.78 3.10
N LYS A 20 -9.14 13.82 1.89
CA LYS A 20 -9.16 12.65 1.01
C LYS A 20 -7.89 11.81 1.16
N ALA A 21 -8.07 10.51 1.34
CA ALA A 21 -6.95 9.59 1.34
C ALA A 21 -6.33 9.49 -0.06
N PRO A 22 -5.07 9.06 -0.18
CA PRO A 22 -4.44 8.87 -1.49
C PRO A 22 -5.26 7.97 -2.40
N THR A 23 -5.34 8.33 -3.68
CA THR A 23 -6.08 7.60 -4.70
C THR A 23 -5.15 7.08 -5.79
N SER A 24 -5.70 6.30 -6.73
CA SER A 24 -4.92 5.72 -7.85
C SER A 24 -3.68 4.99 -7.35
N VAL A 25 -3.85 4.27 -6.26
CA VAL A 25 -2.77 3.53 -5.60
C VAL A 25 -2.39 2.33 -6.44
N LYS A 26 -1.10 2.21 -6.76
CA LYS A 26 -0.58 1.10 -7.56
C LYS A 26 0.65 0.48 -6.91
N ILE A 27 0.67 -0.85 -6.92
CA ILE A 27 1.84 -1.63 -6.57
C ILE A 27 2.32 -2.28 -7.87
N LYS A 28 3.37 -1.72 -8.45
CA LYS A 28 3.89 -2.17 -9.73
C LYS A 28 4.99 -3.22 -9.50
N ALA A 29 4.85 -4.37 -10.13
CA ALA A 29 5.84 -5.44 -10.05
C ALA A 29 6.53 -5.62 -11.40
N ASN A 30 7.83 -5.94 -11.39
CA ASN A 30 8.56 -6.20 -12.63
C ASN A 30 8.35 -7.63 -13.16
N LYS A 31 7.46 -8.39 -12.52
CA LYS A 31 7.05 -9.72 -12.97
C LYS A 31 5.55 -9.74 -13.20
N SER A 32 5.10 -10.49 -14.18
CA SER A 32 3.68 -10.58 -14.50
C SER A 32 2.90 -11.35 -13.44
N GLY A 33 1.58 -11.13 -13.39
CA GLY A 33 0.69 -11.91 -12.53
C GLY A 33 0.54 -11.40 -11.11
N ILE A 34 1.20 -10.28 -10.76
CA ILE A 34 1.02 -9.64 -9.45
C ILE A 34 0.22 -8.38 -9.64
N LYS A 35 -0.88 -8.26 -8.91
CA LYS A 35 -1.83 -7.15 -9.06
C LYS A 35 -2.11 -6.50 -7.72
N THR A 36 -2.41 -5.20 -7.76
CA THR A 36 -2.87 -4.46 -6.59
C THR A 36 -4.29 -4.88 -6.25
N ARG A 37 -4.54 -5.19 -4.98
CA ARG A 37 -5.84 -5.64 -4.48
C ARG A 37 -6.28 -4.79 -3.29
N SER A 38 -7.58 -4.77 -3.06
CA SER A 38 -8.14 -4.23 -1.82
C SER A 38 -7.72 -5.12 -0.65
N THR A 39 -7.53 -4.53 0.53
CA THR A 39 -7.19 -5.29 1.73
C THR A 39 -8.29 -6.29 2.13
N SER A 40 -9.53 -6.06 1.67
CA SER A 40 -10.64 -6.99 1.91
C SER A 40 -10.72 -8.13 0.90
N SER A 41 -9.92 -8.08 -0.18
CA SER A 41 -9.96 -9.12 -1.21
C SER A 41 -9.42 -10.44 -0.69
N LYS A 42 -10.03 -11.53 -1.17
CA LYS A 42 -9.59 -12.87 -0.82
C LYS A 42 -8.16 -13.11 -1.29
N ASN A 43 -7.36 -13.74 -0.45
CA ASN A 43 -5.97 -14.04 -0.77
C ASN A 43 -5.84 -15.37 -1.48
N THR A 44 -5.09 -15.38 -2.58
CA THR A 44 -4.65 -16.59 -3.23
C THR A 44 -3.13 -16.58 -3.23
N TYR A 45 -2.50 -17.75 -3.22
CA TYR A 45 -1.04 -17.85 -3.12
C TYR A 45 -0.48 -18.74 -4.22
N SER A 46 -1.10 -18.68 -5.39
CA SER A 46 -0.76 -19.56 -6.51
C SER A 46 0.28 -18.99 -7.48
N LYS A 47 0.59 -17.70 -7.38
CA LYS A 47 1.50 -17.08 -8.35
C LYS A 47 2.95 -17.39 -8.02
N ARG A 48 3.60 -18.13 -8.92
CA ARG A 48 5.02 -18.43 -8.84
C ARG A 48 5.84 -17.32 -9.50
N ILE A 49 6.89 -16.88 -8.83
CA ILE A 49 7.83 -15.88 -9.35
C ILE A 49 9.22 -16.50 -9.40
N LYS A 50 9.87 -16.38 -10.54
CA LYS A 50 11.23 -16.89 -10.69
C LYS A 50 12.26 -15.90 -10.14
N LYS A 51 13.16 -16.39 -9.31
CA LYS A 51 14.32 -15.65 -8.75
C LYS A 51 13.95 -14.53 -7.79
N SER A 52 13.32 -13.47 -8.24
CA SER A 52 13.00 -12.31 -7.41
C SER A 52 11.93 -11.46 -8.09
N VAL A 53 11.38 -10.52 -7.33
CA VAL A 53 10.44 -9.54 -7.86
C VAL A 53 10.72 -8.19 -7.23
N LYS A 54 10.75 -7.15 -8.05
CA LYS A 54 10.90 -5.77 -7.59
C LYS A 54 9.55 -5.07 -7.65
N PHE A 55 9.17 -4.45 -6.54
CA PHE A 55 7.94 -3.68 -6.44
C PHE A 55 8.26 -2.19 -6.39
N THR A 56 7.45 -1.41 -7.07
CA THR A 56 7.52 0.05 -7.03
C THR A 56 6.13 0.58 -6.69
N PHE A 57 6.07 1.56 -5.79
CA PHE A 57 4.81 2.06 -5.25
C PHE A 57 4.51 3.45 -5.78
N SER A 58 3.25 3.67 -6.17
CA SER A 58 2.81 4.99 -6.64
C SER A 58 1.37 5.24 -6.23
N ALA A 59 1.03 6.53 -6.08
CA ALA A 59 -0.33 6.96 -5.74
C ALA A 59 -0.49 8.44 -6.07
N ASN A 60 -1.75 8.88 -6.14
CA ASN A 60 -2.08 10.29 -6.22
C ASN A 60 -2.39 10.77 -4.80
N TYR A 61 -1.58 11.70 -4.29
CA TYR A 61 -1.71 12.20 -2.92
C TYR A 61 -2.56 13.47 -2.81
N GLY A 62 -3.08 13.97 -3.93
CA GLY A 62 -3.90 15.17 -3.92
C GLY A 62 -3.13 16.42 -3.53
N THR A 63 -3.85 17.38 -2.93
CA THR A 63 -3.26 18.69 -2.57
C THR A 63 -2.33 18.62 -1.37
N SER A 64 -2.51 17.63 -0.49
CA SER A 64 -1.63 17.48 0.68
C SER A 64 -0.24 17.03 0.33
N GLY A 65 -0.09 16.30 -0.77
CA GLY A 65 1.20 15.76 -1.16
C GLY A 65 1.59 14.53 -0.33
N LYS A 66 2.65 13.88 -0.79
CA LYS A 66 3.16 12.65 -0.20
C LYS A 66 3.87 12.92 1.11
N PHE A 67 3.54 12.14 2.15
CA PHE A 67 4.30 12.10 3.38
C PHE A 67 5.27 10.92 3.36
N MET A 68 4.74 9.68 3.30
CA MET A 68 5.59 8.49 3.20
C MET A 68 4.80 7.32 2.63
N THR A 69 5.54 6.36 2.10
CA THR A 69 5.00 5.07 1.68
C THR A 69 5.66 3.99 2.52
N GLN A 70 4.86 3.08 3.05
CA GLN A 70 5.36 1.99 3.89
C GLN A 70 4.86 0.65 3.37
N TYR A 71 5.66 -0.39 3.58
CA TYR A 71 5.31 -1.73 3.13
C TYR A 71 5.66 -2.77 4.19
N LYS A 72 5.09 -3.96 4.03
CA LYS A 72 5.50 -5.15 4.77
C LYS A 72 5.09 -6.40 4.02
N PHE A 73 5.86 -7.46 4.18
CA PHE A 73 5.53 -8.78 3.64
C PHE A 73 4.94 -9.63 4.76
N VAL A 74 3.78 -10.22 4.50
CA VAL A 74 3.07 -11.03 5.48
C VAL A 74 2.96 -12.46 4.96
N PRO A 75 3.58 -13.44 5.65
CA PRO A 75 3.47 -14.83 5.24
C PRO A 75 2.05 -15.37 5.35
N ARG A 76 1.75 -16.35 4.51
CA ARG A 76 0.46 -17.02 4.53
C ARG A 76 0.15 -17.56 5.93
N GLY A 77 -1.08 -17.34 6.38
CA GLY A 77 -1.53 -17.82 7.69
C GLY A 77 -1.11 -16.98 8.87
N LYS A 78 -0.39 -15.88 8.64
CA LYS A 78 0.03 -14.98 9.70
C LYS A 78 -0.80 -13.71 9.69
N LYS A 79 -0.92 -13.07 10.86
CA LYS A 79 -1.68 -11.82 11.00
C LYS A 79 -0.82 -10.63 10.57
N ALA A 80 -1.37 -9.78 9.73
CA ALA A 80 -0.67 -8.58 9.25
C ALA A 80 -0.23 -7.68 10.42
N SER A 81 -1.04 -7.60 11.48
CA SER A 81 -0.73 -6.76 12.64
C SER A 81 0.54 -7.17 13.38
N LYS A 82 1.03 -8.38 13.16
CA LYS A 82 2.24 -8.89 13.81
C LYS A 82 3.53 -8.44 13.12
N TYR A 83 3.42 -7.80 11.96
CA TYR A 83 4.57 -7.39 11.17
C TYR A 83 4.69 -5.88 11.14
N LYS A 84 5.92 -5.37 11.25
CA LYS A 84 6.18 -3.95 11.27
C LYS A 84 6.26 -3.37 9.89
N TRP A 85 5.77 -2.14 9.73
CA TRP A 85 5.88 -1.39 8.49
C TRP A 85 7.30 -0.88 8.31
N LYS A 86 7.77 -0.90 7.06
CA LYS A 86 9.06 -0.33 6.67
C LYS A 86 8.81 0.77 5.65
N THR A 87 9.59 1.84 5.71
CA THR A 87 9.44 3.00 4.83
C THR A 87 10.32 2.85 3.61
N ALA A 88 9.71 2.86 2.43
CA ALA A 88 10.43 2.83 1.14
C ALA A 88 9.46 3.10 0.00
N ASN A 89 9.99 3.50 -1.16
CA ASN A 89 9.20 3.69 -2.38
C ASN A 89 9.30 2.48 -3.31
N SER A 90 10.19 1.56 -3.01
CA SER A 90 10.35 0.33 -3.76
C SER A 90 11.02 -0.72 -2.88
N VAL A 91 10.89 -1.98 -3.27
CA VAL A 91 11.52 -3.09 -2.55
C VAL A 91 11.68 -4.28 -3.49
N THR A 92 12.76 -5.03 -3.29
CA THR A 92 12.99 -6.28 -4.01
C THR A 92 12.82 -7.44 -3.05
N TYR A 93 11.98 -8.40 -3.42
CA TYR A 93 11.72 -9.59 -2.62
C TYR A 93 12.44 -10.80 -3.22
N LYS A 94 13.29 -11.46 -2.42
CA LYS A 94 14.11 -12.58 -2.87
C LYS A 94 13.95 -13.87 -2.04
N LYS A 95 13.18 -13.84 -0.97
CA LYS A 95 13.02 -15.01 -0.10
C LYS A 95 12.30 -16.12 -0.86
N ARG A 96 12.92 -17.28 -0.91
CA ARG A 96 12.40 -18.41 -1.67
C ARG A 96 11.50 -19.31 -0.84
N ASN A 97 10.59 -19.99 -1.53
CA ASN A 97 9.76 -21.05 -0.94
C ASN A 97 8.87 -20.59 0.21
N LYS A 98 8.48 -19.32 0.20
CA LYS A 98 7.54 -18.79 1.18
C LYS A 98 6.39 -18.14 0.46
N LYS A 99 5.18 -18.53 0.80
CA LYS A 99 3.96 -17.90 0.29
C LYS A 99 3.69 -16.66 1.11
N VAL A 100 3.72 -15.50 0.45
CA VAL A 100 3.56 -14.20 1.10
C VAL A 100 2.68 -13.30 0.27
N ARG A 101 2.24 -12.21 0.87
CA ARG A 101 1.62 -11.10 0.16
C ARG A 101 2.25 -9.80 0.66
N LEU A 102 2.31 -8.83 -0.21
CA LEU A 102 2.85 -7.51 0.10
C LEU A 102 1.71 -6.58 0.48
N TYR A 103 1.85 -5.93 1.63
CA TYR A 103 0.97 -4.84 2.05
C TYR A 103 1.71 -3.53 1.87
N VAL A 104 1.02 -2.53 1.33
CA VAL A 104 1.57 -1.19 1.16
C VAL A 104 0.56 -0.18 1.66
N ARG A 105 1.01 0.79 2.43
CA ARG A 105 0.16 1.91 2.83
C ARG A 105 0.79 3.22 2.39
N TYR A 106 -0.08 4.10 1.90
CA TYR A 106 0.29 5.39 1.34
C TYR A 106 -0.27 6.45 2.27
N ILE A 107 0.61 7.31 2.74
CA ILE A 107 0.27 8.31 3.76
C ILE A 107 0.54 9.69 3.18
N ASP A 108 -0.46 10.58 3.19
CA ASP A 108 -0.27 11.95 2.78
C ASP A 108 0.14 12.83 3.97
N LYS A 109 0.47 14.10 3.70
CA LYS A 109 0.94 15.01 4.75
C LYS A 109 -0.15 15.38 5.75
N SER A 110 -1.41 15.15 5.41
CA SER A 110 -2.53 15.40 6.33
C SER A 110 -2.82 14.18 7.21
N GLY A 111 -2.09 13.08 7.04
CA GLY A 111 -2.27 11.88 7.83
C GLY A 111 -3.30 10.91 7.29
N ASN A 112 -3.86 11.17 6.11
CA ASN A 112 -4.79 10.23 5.48
C ASN A 112 -4.04 9.04 4.91
N ILE A 113 -4.59 7.84 5.09
CA ILE A 113 -3.91 6.59 4.73
C ILE A 113 -4.78 5.76 3.80
N THR A 114 -4.17 5.23 2.74
CA THR A 114 -4.78 4.20 1.90
C THR A 114 -3.88 2.97 1.93
N THR A 115 -4.47 1.83 2.27
CA THR A 115 -3.73 0.56 2.34
C THR A 115 -4.21 -0.38 1.25
N LYS A 116 -3.27 -0.98 0.54
CA LYS A 116 -3.52 -2.00 -0.49
C LYS A 116 -2.58 -3.17 -0.28
N LYS A 117 -2.88 -4.28 -0.93
CA LYS A 117 -2.03 -5.46 -0.89
C LYS A 117 -1.95 -6.08 -2.28
N THR A 118 -1.00 -6.96 -2.48
CA THR A 118 -0.93 -7.78 -3.68
C THR A 118 -1.70 -9.09 -3.47
N ASN A 119 -1.99 -9.78 -4.57
CA ASN A 119 -2.33 -11.20 -4.45
C ASN A 119 -1.12 -11.95 -3.86
N GLY A 120 -1.36 -13.11 -3.29
CA GLY A 120 -0.30 -13.93 -2.73
C GLY A 120 0.61 -14.50 -3.82
N PHE A 121 1.88 -14.66 -3.48
CA PHE A 121 2.87 -15.21 -4.41
C PHE A 121 3.97 -15.91 -3.64
N TYR A 122 4.84 -16.61 -4.36
CA TYR A 122 6.03 -17.22 -3.79
C TYR A 122 7.17 -17.18 -4.81
N VAL A 123 8.40 -17.06 -4.31
CA VAL A 123 9.58 -16.96 -5.15
C VAL A 123 10.31 -18.30 -5.18
N THR A 124 10.75 -18.72 -6.35
CA THR A 124 11.51 -19.96 -6.54
C THR A 124 12.89 -19.64 -7.09
N LYS A 125 13.80 -20.63 -6.98
CA LYS A 125 15.17 -20.48 -7.47
C LYS A 125 15.21 -20.31 -9.00
N LYS A 126 14.30 -20.99 -9.70
CA LYS A 126 14.21 -20.95 -11.15
C LYS A 126 12.79 -20.69 -11.60
#